data_d7dc8003f448eb87bd3818bb6e5a9cb9
#
_entry.id   d7dc8003f448eb87bd3818bb6e5a9cb9
#
_cell.length_a   1.000
_cell.length_b   1.000
_cell.length_c   1.000
_cell.angle_alpha   90.00
_cell.angle_beta   90.00
_cell.angle_gamma   90.00
#
_symmetry.space_group_name_H-M   'P 1'
#
loop_
_entity.id
_entity.type
_entity.pdbx_description
1 polymer ?
#
loop_
_entity_poly.entity_id
_entity_poly.type
_entity_poly.pdbx_seq_one_letter_code
_entity_poly.pdbx_strand_id
1 'polypeptide(L)'
;YCFSSCTSLQSVPEGLFAHNPQATNFKECFRDCTSLESVPTGLFANSPQVKDFSGCFSGCTALQSLPSGLFASTVATDFNCFYRCTSLRSIPADLLAKLPAVTNLSSCFSGCTALRSVPAGLFDKNTRITSFRRCFADCTALNSIPNKLFDNNTSVTDFTGCFEGSSMAVIPKGVFDNNKWVESFENCFKDCLPLRAVPTGLFDKNTRATNFRRCFSGCLNLGMNEAIFSATKDYKQRFPNTYKKMDFRECFKGAGSATAALAGSAPELWNYDFGRAGYSSTDCFANVSSYLNNYSIIPSAWGGVKE
;
A
#
# COMPACT_ATOMS: atom_id res chain seq x y z
N TYR A 1 -17.26 0.29 -21.03
CA TYR A 1 -18.49 -0.38 -20.49
C TYR A 1 -19.05 -1.51 -21.39
N CYS A 2 -18.27 -2.12 -22.35
CA CYS A 2 -18.87 -3.04 -23.32
C CYS A 2 -19.53 -4.27 -22.67
N PHE A 3 -18.92 -4.81 -21.60
CA PHE A 3 -19.36 -6.00 -20.88
C PHE A 3 -19.59 -5.71 -19.39
N SER A 4 -19.71 -4.46 -19.00
CA SER A 4 -19.91 -4.09 -17.58
C SER A 4 -21.19 -4.74 -17.04
N SER A 5 -21.07 -5.32 -15.82
CA SER A 5 -22.16 -6.02 -15.12
C SER A 5 -22.73 -7.24 -15.88
N CYS A 6 -21.97 -7.85 -16.78
CA CYS A 6 -22.30 -9.14 -17.36
C CYS A 6 -22.04 -10.24 -16.32
N THR A 7 -22.92 -10.35 -15.31
CA THR A 7 -22.72 -11.21 -14.13
C THR A 7 -22.67 -12.70 -14.44
N SER A 8 -23.20 -13.13 -15.59
CA SER A 8 -23.15 -14.54 -16.05
C SER A 8 -22.00 -14.85 -17.00
N LEU A 9 -21.15 -13.86 -17.32
CA LEU A 9 -19.99 -14.04 -18.21
C LEU A 9 -18.90 -14.82 -17.46
N GLN A 10 -18.61 -16.06 -17.89
CA GLN A 10 -17.63 -16.94 -17.25
C GLN A 10 -16.23 -16.84 -17.88
N SER A 11 -16.17 -16.59 -19.18
CA SER A 11 -14.91 -16.50 -19.91
C SER A 11 -14.99 -15.50 -21.06
N VAL A 12 -13.84 -15.06 -21.53
CA VAL A 12 -13.68 -14.17 -22.69
C VAL A 12 -12.95 -14.97 -23.79
N PRO A 13 -13.44 -14.98 -25.05
CA PRO A 13 -12.78 -15.69 -26.13
C PRO A 13 -11.41 -15.08 -26.46
N GLU A 14 -10.48 -15.93 -26.92
CA GLU A 14 -9.21 -15.45 -27.47
C GLU A 14 -9.48 -14.53 -28.67
N GLY A 15 -8.66 -13.49 -28.78
CA GLY A 15 -8.74 -12.55 -29.90
C GLY A 15 -9.95 -11.62 -29.92
N LEU A 16 -10.75 -11.53 -28.82
CA LEU A 16 -11.93 -10.64 -28.77
C LEU A 16 -11.62 -9.22 -29.27
N PHE A 17 -10.44 -8.68 -28.94
CA PHE A 17 -10.02 -7.33 -29.37
C PHE A 17 -8.87 -7.36 -30.39
N ALA A 18 -8.60 -8.49 -31.02
CA ALA A 18 -7.49 -8.63 -31.97
C ALA A 18 -7.58 -7.68 -33.17
N HIS A 19 -8.80 -7.32 -33.56
CA HIS A 19 -9.09 -6.42 -34.71
C HIS A 19 -9.43 -4.99 -34.30
N ASN A 20 -9.10 -4.59 -33.05
CA ASN A 20 -9.38 -3.25 -32.54
C ASN A 20 -8.10 -2.45 -32.20
N PRO A 21 -7.10 -2.33 -33.11
CA PRO A 21 -5.82 -1.67 -32.81
C PRO A 21 -5.96 -0.18 -32.52
N GLN A 22 -7.06 0.45 -32.92
CA GLN A 22 -7.36 1.85 -32.69
C GLN A 22 -8.14 2.10 -31.40
N ALA A 23 -8.41 1.06 -30.60
CA ALA A 23 -9.05 1.23 -29.31
C ALA A 23 -8.18 2.09 -28.38
N THR A 24 -8.77 3.12 -27.79
CA THR A 24 -8.08 4.07 -26.90
C THR A 24 -8.52 3.95 -25.45
N ASN A 25 -9.60 3.18 -25.17
CA ASN A 25 -10.21 3.14 -23.85
C ASN A 25 -10.90 1.79 -23.58
N PHE A 26 -10.49 1.13 -22.49
CA PHE A 26 -11.13 -0.06 -21.93
C PHE A 26 -11.59 0.15 -20.49
N LYS A 27 -11.83 1.41 -20.11
CA LYS A 27 -12.38 1.74 -18.79
C LYS A 27 -13.64 0.94 -18.50
N GLU A 28 -13.63 0.25 -17.36
CA GLU A 28 -14.75 -0.55 -16.85
C GLU A 28 -15.31 -1.57 -17.85
N CYS A 29 -14.51 -2.04 -18.81
CA CYS A 29 -14.97 -2.90 -19.90
C CYS A 29 -15.62 -4.21 -19.39
N PHE A 30 -15.05 -4.83 -18.36
CA PHE A 30 -15.55 -6.04 -17.70
C PHE A 30 -15.88 -5.81 -16.22
N ARG A 31 -16.16 -4.55 -15.84
CA ARG A 31 -16.50 -4.23 -14.46
C ARG A 31 -17.70 -5.05 -13.98
N ASP A 32 -17.62 -5.57 -12.74
CA ASP A 32 -18.68 -6.34 -12.09
C ASP A 32 -19.13 -7.61 -12.88
N CYS A 33 -18.25 -8.15 -13.74
CA CYS A 33 -18.43 -9.50 -14.32
C CYS A 33 -18.13 -10.55 -13.25
N THR A 34 -19.08 -10.74 -12.32
CA THR A 34 -18.87 -11.50 -11.07
C THR A 34 -18.58 -12.97 -11.26
N SER A 35 -18.99 -13.58 -12.39
CA SER A 35 -18.72 -14.97 -12.75
C SER A 35 -17.50 -15.16 -13.65
N LEU A 36 -16.76 -14.09 -14.01
CA LEU A 36 -15.59 -14.20 -14.89
C LEU A 36 -14.43 -14.87 -14.13
N GLU A 37 -14.09 -16.09 -14.50
CA GLU A 37 -13.07 -16.91 -13.82
C GLU A 37 -11.67 -16.71 -14.37
N SER A 38 -11.56 -16.42 -15.68
CA SER A 38 -10.29 -16.26 -16.36
C SER A 38 -10.40 -15.33 -17.57
N VAL A 39 -9.26 -14.80 -18.00
CA VAL A 39 -9.12 -14.01 -19.23
C VAL A 39 -7.99 -14.58 -20.08
N PRO A 40 -8.07 -14.53 -21.42
CA PRO A 40 -7.06 -15.11 -22.30
C PRO A 40 -5.77 -14.29 -22.30
N THR A 41 -4.65 -14.95 -22.58
CA THR A 41 -3.37 -14.30 -22.85
C THR A 41 -3.52 -13.31 -23.99
N GLY A 42 -2.92 -12.13 -23.84
CA GLY A 42 -2.89 -11.14 -24.92
C GLY A 42 -4.23 -10.49 -25.26
N LEU A 43 -5.23 -10.57 -24.37
CA LEU A 43 -6.56 -9.94 -24.61
C LEU A 43 -6.45 -8.49 -25.13
N PHE A 44 -5.51 -7.71 -24.59
CA PHE A 44 -5.25 -6.32 -24.99
C PHE A 44 -3.91 -6.13 -25.70
N ALA A 45 -3.25 -7.21 -26.17
CA ALA A 45 -1.92 -7.14 -26.79
C ALA A 45 -1.91 -6.29 -28.08
N ASN A 46 -3.02 -6.27 -28.81
CA ASN A 46 -3.17 -5.54 -30.07
C ASN A 46 -3.80 -4.15 -29.90
N SER A 47 -3.80 -3.60 -28.68
CA SER A 47 -4.42 -2.29 -28.36
C SER A 47 -3.38 -1.30 -27.79
N PRO A 48 -2.32 -0.94 -28.55
CA PRO A 48 -1.19 -0.14 -28.04
C PRO A 48 -1.54 1.31 -27.71
N GLN A 49 -2.68 1.81 -28.25
CA GLN A 49 -3.12 3.20 -28.11
C GLN A 49 -4.03 3.42 -26.88
N VAL A 50 -4.29 2.39 -26.08
CA VAL A 50 -5.17 2.51 -24.91
C VAL A 50 -4.52 3.39 -23.86
N LYS A 51 -5.26 4.43 -23.46
CA LYS A 51 -4.85 5.40 -22.42
C LYS A 51 -5.42 5.07 -21.05
N ASP A 52 -6.55 4.37 -20.99
CA ASP A 52 -7.31 4.16 -19.77
C ASP A 52 -7.82 2.72 -19.65
N PHE A 53 -7.35 2.02 -18.62
CA PHE A 53 -7.81 0.70 -18.18
C PHE A 53 -8.51 0.76 -16.83
N SER A 54 -8.88 1.97 -16.35
CA SER A 54 -9.48 2.15 -15.03
C SER A 54 -10.71 1.27 -14.85
N GLY A 55 -10.70 0.48 -13.76
CA GLY A 55 -11.81 -0.39 -13.41
C GLY A 55 -12.09 -1.53 -14.39
N CYS A 56 -11.20 -1.81 -15.35
CA CYS A 56 -11.48 -2.76 -16.44
C CYS A 56 -11.97 -4.13 -15.94
N PHE A 57 -11.42 -4.65 -14.85
CA PHE A 57 -11.84 -5.89 -14.20
C PHE A 57 -12.29 -5.66 -12.75
N SER A 58 -12.62 -4.43 -12.37
CA SER A 58 -13.09 -4.13 -11.02
C SER A 58 -14.35 -4.95 -10.70
N GLY A 59 -14.37 -5.60 -9.53
CA GLY A 59 -15.52 -6.41 -9.11
C GLY A 59 -15.66 -7.77 -9.81
N CYS A 60 -14.67 -8.22 -10.59
CA CYS A 60 -14.63 -9.59 -11.12
C CYS A 60 -14.30 -10.57 -10.00
N THR A 61 -15.28 -10.87 -9.15
CA THR A 61 -15.08 -11.59 -7.90
C THR A 61 -14.67 -13.06 -8.08
N ALA A 62 -14.99 -13.69 -9.22
CA ALA A 62 -14.58 -15.06 -9.54
C ALA A 62 -13.20 -15.15 -10.22
N LEU A 63 -12.57 -14.03 -10.60
CA LEU A 63 -11.31 -14.02 -11.34
C LEU A 63 -10.16 -14.51 -10.44
N GLN A 64 -9.60 -15.69 -10.79
CA GLN A 64 -8.63 -16.40 -9.93
C GLN A 64 -7.18 -16.10 -10.26
N SER A 65 -6.88 -15.84 -11.55
CA SER A 65 -5.53 -15.59 -12.03
C SER A 65 -5.53 -14.66 -13.24
N LEU A 66 -4.37 -14.06 -13.50
CA LEU A 66 -4.12 -13.21 -14.66
C LEU A 66 -3.03 -13.86 -15.52
N PRO A 67 -3.18 -13.87 -16.85
CA PRO A 67 -2.14 -14.38 -17.73
C PRO A 67 -0.99 -13.37 -17.87
N SER A 68 0.21 -13.88 -18.16
CA SER A 68 1.33 -13.05 -18.64
C SER A 68 0.96 -12.35 -19.95
N GLY A 69 1.49 -11.14 -20.15
CA GLY A 69 1.29 -10.39 -21.39
C GLY A 69 -0.15 -9.91 -21.64
N LEU A 70 -0.98 -9.83 -20.58
CA LEU A 70 -2.38 -9.38 -20.69
C LEU A 70 -2.52 -8.00 -21.32
N PHE A 71 -1.63 -7.06 -20.98
CA PHE A 71 -1.66 -5.68 -21.44
C PHE A 71 -0.45 -5.35 -22.34
N ALA A 72 -0.66 -4.47 -23.33
CA ALA A 72 0.41 -3.91 -24.14
C ALA A 72 0.04 -2.47 -24.55
N SER A 73 0.38 -1.49 -23.71
CA SER A 73 0.21 -0.08 -24.04
C SER A 73 1.35 0.75 -23.47
N THR A 74 1.96 1.57 -24.30
CA THR A 74 3.03 2.49 -23.86
C THR A 74 2.50 3.84 -23.39
N VAL A 75 1.21 4.10 -23.54
CA VAL A 75 0.58 5.42 -23.29
C VAL A 75 -0.44 5.41 -22.16
N ALA A 76 -0.79 4.24 -21.59
CA ALA A 76 -1.74 4.15 -20.50
C ALA A 76 -1.18 4.80 -19.24
N THR A 77 -1.91 5.75 -18.66
CA THR A 77 -1.55 6.49 -17.44
C THR A 77 -2.32 6.02 -16.21
N ASP A 78 -3.56 5.57 -16.41
CA ASP A 78 -4.49 5.19 -15.33
C ASP A 78 -4.72 3.68 -15.34
N PHE A 79 -4.46 3.05 -14.17
CA PHE A 79 -4.48 1.60 -14.03
C PHE A 79 -4.92 1.16 -12.64
N ASN A 80 -6.18 1.41 -12.26
CA ASN A 80 -6.81 0.88 -11.04
C ASN A 80 -7.71 -0.33 -11.37
N CYS A 81 -7.14 -1.35 -12.02
CA CYS A 81 -7.84 -2.31 -12.86
C CYS A 81 -8.57 -3.43 -12.09
N PHE A 82 -8.05 -3.87 -10.93
CA PHE A 82 -8.45 -5.12 -10.25
C PHE A 82 -9.09 -4.90 -8.88
N TYR A 83 -9.70 -3.75 -8.64
CA TYR A 83 -10.39 -3.46 -7.39
C TYR A 83 -11.45 -4.53 -7.08
N ARG A 84 -11.40 -5.13 -5.86
CA ARG A 84 -12.32 -6.20 -5.40
C ARG A 84 -12.36 -7.46 -6.28
N CYS A 85 -11.27 -7.84 -6.93
CA CYS A 85 -11.12 -9.18 -7.49
C CYS A 85 -10.84 -10.17 -6.34
N THR A 86 -11.89 -10.53 -5.59
CA THR A 86 -11.76 -11.22 -4.30
C THR A 86 -11.18 -12.62 -4.39
N SER A 87 -11.29 -13.30 -5.55
CA SER A 87 -10.71 -14.62 -5.79
C SER A 87 -9.30 -14.60 -6.39
N LEU A 88 -8.74 -13.40 -6.70
CA LEU A 88 -7.43 -13.28 -7.33
C LEU A 88 -6.32 -13.72 -6.37
N ARG A 89 -5.61 -14.81 -6.71
CA ARG A 89 -4.62 -15.45 -5.83
C ARG A 89 -3.19 -15.02 -6.10
N SER A 90 -2.88 -14.63 -7.33
CA SER A 90 -1.54 -14.24 -7.76
C SER A 90 -1.57 -13.22 -8.89
N ILE A 91 -0.46 -12.47 -9.01
CA ILE A 91 -0.22 -11.47 -10.05
C ILE A 91 1.02 -11.92 -10.83
N PRO A 92 1.00 -12.00 -12.17
CA PRO A 92 2.22 -12.28 -12.94
C PRO A 92 3.21 -11.10 -12.82
N ALA A 93 4.51 -11.40 -12.72
CA ALA A 93 5.54 -10.38 -12.53
C ALA A 93 5.63 -9.37 -13.69
N ASP A 94 5.22 -9.77 -14.87
CA ASP A 94 5.24 -8.94 -16.09
C ASP A 94 3.93 -8.18 -16.35
N LEU A 95 2.94 -8.25 -15.43
CA LEU A 95 1.62 -7.65 -15.63
C LEU A 95 1.68 -6.18 -16.08
N LEU A 96 2.59 -5.41 -15.47
CA LEU A 96 2.76 -3.97 -15.74
C LEU A 96 3.97 -3.66 -16.60
N ALA A 97 4.73 -4.66 -17.05
CA ALA A 97 6.01 -4.44 -17.73
C ALA A 97 5.89 -3.67 -19.06
N LYS A 98 4.74 -3.76 -19.72
CA LYS A 98 4.45 -3.05 -20.97
C LYS A 98 3.57 -1.80 -20.78
N LEU A 99 3.48 -1.28 -19.55
CA LEU A 99 2.70 -0.10 -19.18
C LEU A 99 3.59 0.99 -18.54
N PRO A 100 4.70 1.42 -19.16
CA PRO A 100 5.70 2.30 -18.52
C PRO A 100 5.17 3.71 -18.21
N ALA A 101 4.09 4.14 -18.85
CA ALA A 101 3.50 5.46 -18.66
C ALA A 101 2.56 5.56 -17.43
N VAL A 102 2.24 4.44 -16.78
CA VAL A 102 1.36 4.45 -15.61
C VAL A 102 1.94 5.32 -14.50
N THR A 103 1.12 6.25 -14.02
CA THR A 103 1.46 7.21 -12.95
C THR A 103 0.72 6.94 -11.65
N ASN A 104 -0.42 6.23 -11.70
CA ASN A 104 -1.31 6.05 -10.57
C ASN A 104 -1.80 4.60 -10.48
N LEU A 105 -1.52 3.95 -9.34
CA LEU A 105 -2.00 2.61 -8.99
C LEU A 105 -2.94 2.62 -7.78
N SER A 106 -3.58 3.77 -7.51
CA SER A 106 -4.51 3.89 -6.38
C SER A 106 -5.60 2.82 -6.46
N SER A 107 -5.75 2.06 -5.37
CA SER A 107 -6.74 0.98 -5.22
C SER A 107 -6.67 -0.15 -6.26
N CYS A 108 -5.55 -0.29 -7.00
CA CYS A 108 -5.46 -1.24 -8.13
C CYS A 108 -5.80 -2.68 -7.72
N PHE A 109 -5.31 -3.14 -6.58
CA PHE A 109 -5.57 -4.48 -6.04
C PHE A 109 -6.30 -4.44 -4.69
N SER A 110 -6.88 -3.29 -4.32
CA SER A 110 -7.62 -3.17 -3.05
C SER A 110 -8.81 -4.14 -3.02
N GLY A 111 -8.95 -4.86 -1.90
CA GLY A 111 -10.00 -5.87 -1.73
C GLY A 111 -9.76 -7.19 -2.47
N CYS A 112 -8.54 -7.43 -2.98
CA CYS A 112 -8.14 -8.75 -3.50
C CYS A 112 -7.86 -9.69 -2.32
N THR A 113 -8.93 -10.14 -1.65
CA THR A 113 -8.84 -10.86 -0.37
C THR A 113 -8.14 -12.21 -0.44
N ALA A 114 -8.05 -12.85 -1.62
CA ALA A 114 -7.34 -14.10 -1.83
C ALA A 114 -5.86 -13.92 -2.25
N LEU A 115 -5.39 -12.68 -2.49
CA LEU A 115 -4.03 -12.39 -2.94
C LEU A 115 -3.03 -12.65 -1.81
N ARG A 116 -2.09 -13.60 -2.02
CA ARG A 116 -1.17 -14.05 -0.97
C ARG A 116 0.19 -13.35 -0.98
N SER A 117 0.67 -12.96 -2.15
CA SER A 117 1.98 -12.33 -2.33
C SER A 117 2.01 -11.40 -3.53
N VAL A 118 2.96 -10.48 -3.54
CA VAL A 118 3.28 -9.60 -4.68
C VAL A 118 4.57 -10.11 -5.30
N PRO A 119 4.65 -10.33 -6.62
CA PRO A 119 5.89 -10.80 -7.25
C PRO A 119 6.98 -9.74 -7.24
N ALA A 120 8.23 -10.17 -7.12
CA ALA A 120 9.38 -9.28 -7.28
C ALA A 120 9.39 -8.66 -8.69
N GLY A 121 9.77 -7.39 -8.78
CA GLY A 121 9.89 -6.69 -10.05
C GLY A 121 8.58 -6.22 -10.69
N LEU A 122 7.42 -6.45 -10.03
CA LEU A 122 6.11 -6.06 -10.58
C LEU A 122 6.07 -4.60 -11.05
N PHE A 123 6.74 -3.69 -10.35
CA PHE A 123 6.73 -2.25 -10.64
C PHE A 123 8.03 -1.71 -11.23
N ASP A 124 9.00 -2.57 -11.57
CA ASP A 124 10.35 -2.15 -11.99
C ASP A 124 10.37 -1.28 -13.25
N LYS A 125 9.43 -1.49 -14.16
CA LYS A 125 9.33 -0.71 -15.40
C LYS A 125 8.46 0.55 -15.29
N ASN A 126 7.80 0.74 -14.14
CA ASN A 126 6.80 1.80 -13.93
C ASN A 126 7.40 2.95 -13.09
N THR A 127 8.50 3.51 -13.54
CA THR A 127 9.28 4.53 -12.80
C THR A 127 8.56 5.86 -12.61
N ARG A 128 7.44 6.06 -13.30
CA ARG A 128 6.62 7.29 -13.25
C ARG A 128 5.51 7.26 -12.22
N ILE A 129 5.35 6.16 -11.47
CA ILE A 129 4.31 6.06 -10.45
C ILE A 129 4.55 7.11 -9.35
N THR A 130 3.50 7.86 -9.03
CA THR A 130 3.46 8.87 -7.97
C THR A 130 2.62 8.44 -6.77
N SER A 131 1.67 7.50 -6.94
CA SER A 131 0.77 7.06 -5.88
C SER A 131 0.53 5.56 -5.88
N PHE A 132 0.68 4.96 -4.70
CA PHE A 132 0.23 3.60 -4.34
C PHE A 132 -0.91 3.65 -3.31
N ARG A 133 -1.68 4.76 -3.27
CA ARG A 133 -2.78 4.92 -2.33
C ARG A 133 -3.72 3.71 -2.37
N ARG A 134 -3.89 3.02 -1.22
CA ARG A 134 -4.74 1.83 -1.05
C ARG A 134 -4.47 0.70 -2.06
N CYS A 135 -3.28 0.65 -2.67
CA CYS A 135 -2.99 -0.29 -3.76
C CYS A 135 -3.27 -1.74 -3.37
N PHE A 136 -2.91 -2.14 -2.16
CA PHE A 136 -3.12 -3.47 -1.59
C PHE A 136 -3.97 -3.42 -0.31
N ALA A 137 -4.81 -2.38 -0.13
CA ALA A 137 -5.69 -2.30 1.02
C ALA A 137 -6.69 -3.46 1.03
N ASP A 138 -7.00 -3.98 2.22
CA ASP A 138 -7.95 -5.08 2.40
C ASP A 138 -7.58 -6.38 1.66
N CYS A 139 -6.28 -6.56 1.32
CA CYS A 139 -5.74 -7.83 0.83
C CYS A 139 -5.50 -8.77 2.03
N THR A 140 -6.57 -9.31 2.60
CA THR A 140 -6.53 -10.03 3.88
C THR A 140 -5.75 -11.34 3.87
N ALA A 141 -5.38 -11.89 2.71
CA ALA A 141 -4.48 -13.04 2.59
C ALA A 141 -3.02 -12.63 2.29
N LEU A 142 -2.74 -11.33 2.05
CA LEU A 142 -1.40 -10.86 1.69
C LEU A 142 -0.48 -10.92 2.91
N ASN A 143 0.40 -11.92 2.95
CA ASN A 143 1.26 -12.19 4.09
C ASN A 143 2.73 -11.79 3.89
N SER A 144 3.13 -11.46 2.66
CA SER A 144 4.49 -11.04 2.34
C SER A 144 4.58 -10.18 1.09
N ILE A 145 5.60 -9.31 1.07
CA ILE A 145 6.00 -8.49 -0.08
C ILE A 145 7.52 -8.60 -0.26
N PRO A 146 8.06 -8.44 -1.50
CA PRO A 146 9.51 -8.48 -1.74
C PRO A 146 10.21 -7.25 -1.16
N ASN A 147 11.49 -7.43 -0.75
CA ASN A 147 12.30 -6.38 -0.11
C ASN A 147 12.46 -5.10 -0.95
N LYS A 148 12.49 -5.24 -2.27
CA LYS A 148 12.76 -4.13 -3.21
C LYS A 148 11.55 -3.77 -4.06
N LEU A 149 10.34 -3.99 -3.52
CA LEU A 149 9.11 -3.83 -4.28
C LEU A 149 8.97 -2.45 -4.94
N PHE A 150 9.45 -1.38 -4.28
CA PHE A 150 9.29 0.00 -4.73
C PHE A 150 10.61 0.69 -5.10
N ASP A 151 11.72 -0.04 -5.24
CA ASP A 151 13.05 0.55 -5.42
C ASP A 151 13.16 1.45 -6.66
N ASN A 152 12.47 1.09 -7.75
CA ASN A 152 12.49 1.83 -9.01
C ASN A 152 11.42 2.94 -9.09
N ASN A 153 10.53 3.04 -8.09
CA ASN A 153 9.43 4.00 -8.10
C ASN A 153 9.79 5.27 -7.29
N THR A 154 10.89 5.90 -7.67
CA THR A 154 11.49 7.01 -6.91
C THR A 154 10.67 8.29 -6.89
N SER A 155 9.63 8.41 -7.73
CA SER A 155 8.73 9.56 -7.83
C SER A 155 7.51 9.48 -6.89
N VAL A 156 7.38 8.40 -6.11
CA VAL A 156 6.20 8.20 -5.24
C VAL A 156 6.15 9.24 -4.13
N THR A 157 4.97 9.85 -3.99
CA THR A 157 4.65 10.82 -2.92
C THR A 157 3.63 10.30 -1.93
N ASP A 158 2.85 9.24 -2.27
CA ASP A 158 1.70 8.80 -1.48
C ASP A 158 1.61 7.27 -1.35
N PHE A 159 1.76 6.78 -0.11
CA PHE A 159 1.50 5.41 0.31
C PHE A 159 0.28 5.29 1.25
N THR A 160 -0.62 6.29 1.24
CA THR A 160 -1.81 6.27 2.11
C THR A 160 -2.58 4.97 1.97
N GLY A 161 -2.76 4.24 3.08
CA GLY A 161 -3.51 2.98 3.14
C GLY A 161 -2.95 1.84 2.28
N CYS A 162 -1.70 1.92 1.81
CA CYS A 162 -1.18 1.00 0.79
C CYS A 162 -1.36 -0.47 1.17
N PHE A 163 -1.17 -0.82 2.44
CA PHE A 163 -1.29 -2.18 2.99
C PHE A 163 -2.32 -2.28 4.13
N GLU A 164 -3.24 -1.31 4.24
CA GLU A 164 -4.30 -1.34 5.25
C GLU A 164 -5.03 -2.69 5.24
N GLY A 165 -5.21 -3.32 6.41
CA GLY A 165 -5.91 -4.60 6.53
C GLY A 165 -5.20 -5.82 5.93
N SER A 166 -3.90 -5.73 5.59
CA SER A 166 -3.14 -6.89 5.09
C SER A 166 -2.70 -7.82 6.23
N SER A 167 -2.34 -9.07 5.88
CA SER A 167 -1.91 -10.11 6.84
C SER A 167 -0.40 -10.23 6.97
N MET A 168 0.37 -9.19 6.65
CA MET A 168 1.82 -9.22 6.78
C MET A 168 2.24 -9.33 8.25
N ALA A 169 3.11 -10.30 8.55
CA ALA A 169 3.69 -10.45 9.88
C ALA A 169 4.93 -9.58 10.10
N VAL A 170 5.63 -9.23 9.02
CA VAL A 170 6.87 -8.44 9.03
C VAL A 170 6.91 -7.51 7.82
N ILE A 171 7.40 -6.29 8.02
CA ILE A 171 7.71 -5.35 6.93
C ILE A 171 9.17 -5.57 6.51
N PRO A 172 9.48 -5.75 5.22
CA PRO A 172 10.86 -5.88 4.77
C PRO A 172 11.69 -4.63 5.06
N LYS A 173 12.94 -4.86 5.53
CA LYS A 173 13.88 -3.75 5.76
C LYS A 173 14.17 -3.01 4.46
N GLY A 174 14.14 -1.68 4.50
CA GLY A 174 14.49 -0.81 3.38
C GLY A 174 13.45 -0.73 2.28
N VAL A 175 12.24 -1.27 2.47
CA VAL A 175 11.17 -1.29 1.45
C VAL A 175 10.81 0.10 0.90
N PHE A 176 11.07 1.17 1.66
CA PHE A 176 10.82 2.56 1.26
C PHE A 176 12.08 3.41 1.08
N ASP A 177 13.29 2.83 1.13
CA ASP A 177 14.54 3.60 1.16
C ASP A 177 14.77 4.48 -0.06
N ASN A 178 14.27 4.08 -1.22
CA ASN A 178 14.41 4.82 -2.46
C ASN A 178 13.28 5.83 -2.72
N ASN A 179 12.22 5.82 -1.90
CA ASN A 179 11.03 6.67 -2.08
C ASN A 179 11.15 7.99 -1.28
N LYS A 180 12.16 8.80 -1.58
CA LYS A 180 12.53 10.00 -0.80
C LYS A 180 11.52 11.15 -0.87
N TRP A 181 10.59 11.10 -1.83
CA TRP A 181 9.58 12.13 -2.06
C TRP A 181 8.26 11.89 -1.35
N VAL A 182 8.14 10.77 -0.63
CA VAL A 182 6.91 10.43 0.09
C VAL A 182 6.55 11.50 1.09
N GLU A 183 5.29 11.97 1.02
CA GLU A 183 4.68 12.92 1.94
C GLU A 183 3.72 12.24 2.93
N SER A 184 3.09 11.12 2.53
CA SER A 184 2.06 10.45 3.34
C SER A 184 2.24 8.94 3.44
N PHE A 185 2.21 8.46 4.69
CA PHE A 185 2.03 7.08 5.12
C PHE A 185 0.74 6.91 5.95
N GLU A 186 -0.26 7.82 5.76
CA GLU A 186 -1.53 7.73 6.47
C GLU A 186 -2.17 6.35 6.27
N ASN A 187 -2.59 5.69 7.35
CA ASN A 187 -3.18 4.34 7.34
C ASN A 187 -2.33 3.25 6.66
N CYS A 188 -1.04 3.47 6.36
CA CYS A 188 -0.27 2.59 5.47
C CYS A 188 -0.31 1.12 5.90
N PHE A 189 -0.24 0.85 7.19
CA PHE A 189 -0.31 -0.47 7.81
C PHE A 189 -1.45 -0.58 8.84
N LYS A 190 -2.47 0.28 8.73
CA LYS A 190 -3.61 0.26 9.65
C LYS A 190 -4.29 -1.11 9.59
N ASP A 191 -4.68 -1.63 10.77
CA ASP A 191 -5.38 -2.91 10.93
C ASP A 191 -4.62 -4.13 10.35
N CYS A 192 -3.29 -4.05 10.23
CA CYS A 192 -2.44 -5.21 9.93
C CYS A 192 -2.32 -6.09 11.18
N LEU A 193 -3.37 -6.88 11.47
CA LEU A 193 -3.48 -7.64 12.72
C LEU A 193 -2.30 -8.59 12.99
N PRO A 194 -1.75 -9.34 11.99
CA PRO A 194 -0.64 -10.25 12.21
C PRO A 194 0.72 -9.55 12.32
N LEU A 195 0.81 -8.22 12.10
CA LEU A 195 2.09 -7.52 12.10
C LEU A 195 2.73 -7.56 13.48
N ARG A 196 3.92 -8.16 13.57
CA ARG A 196 4.66 -8.38 14.82
C ARG A 196 5.91 -7.52 14.95
N ALA A 197 6.51 -7.12 13.84
CA ALA A 197 7.75 -6.37 13.86
C ALA A 197 7.83 -5.34 12.73
N VAL A 198 8.39 -4.18 13.07
CA VAL A 198 8.74 -3.10 12.14
C VAL A 198 10.25 -2.95 12.16
N PRO A 199 10.94 -2.90 11.02
CA PRO A 199 12.38 -2.75 10.99
C PRO A 199 12.81 -1.40 11.56
N THR A 200 13.97 -1.40 12.22
CA THR A 200 14.64 -0.17 12.66
C THR A 200 14.88 0.75 11.48
N GLY A 201 14.55 2.02 11.64
CA GLY A 201 14.75 3.05 10.62
C GLY A 201 13.86 2.90 9.39
N LEU A 202 12.68 2.26 9.51
CA LEU A 202 11.76 2.04 8.39
C LEU A 202 11.55 3.29 7.53
N PHE A 203 11.49 4.46 8.17
CA PHE A 203 11.21 5.73 7.49
C PHE A 203 12.42 6.67 7.40
N ASP A 204 13.64 6.23 7.72
CA ASP A 204 14.84 7.09 7.79
C ASP A 204 15.13 7.86 6.51
N LYS A 205 14.83 7.27 5.37
CA LYS A 205 15.06 7.89 4.05
C LYS A 205 13.90 8.76 3.55
N ASN A 206 12.75 8.70 4.23
CA ASN A 206 11.53 9.40 3.81
C ASN A 206 11.41 10.76 4.54
N THR A 207 12.43 11.61 4.41
CA THR A 207 12.57 12.86 5.18
C THR A 207 11.51 13.93 4.86
N ARG A 208 10.73 13.74 3.79
CA ARG A 208 9.61 14.61 3.41
C ARG A 208 8.27 14.18 3.98
N ALA A 209 8.20 12.96 4.52
CA ALA A 209 6.95 12.42 5.06
C ALA A 209 6.54 13.22 6.30
N THR A 210 5.35 13.76 6.25
CA THR A 210 4.74 14.54 7.34
C THR A 210 3.44 13.95 7.86
N ASN A 211 2.82 13.03 7.11
CA ASN A 211 1.55 12.42 7.51
C ASN A 211 1.74 10.92 7.83
N PHE A 212 1.69 10.62 9.13
CA PHE A 212 1.74 9.26 9.69
C PHE A 212 0.45 8.91 10.46
N ARG A 213 -0.64 9.67 10.20
CA ARG A 213 -1.92 9.44 10.87
C ARG A 213 -2.34 7.99 10.70
N ARG A 214 -2.65 7.32 11.84
CA ARG A 214 -3.08 5.91 11.89
C ARG A 214 -2.16 4.92 11.20
N CYS A 215 -0.88 5.23 10.99
CA CYS A 215 0.01 4.40 10.18
C CYS A 215 0.06 2.94 10.67
N PHE A 216 0.05 2.71 11.98
CA PHE A 216 0.05 1.39 12.64
C PHE A 216 -1.15 1.20 13.57
N SER A 217 -2.20 2.03 13.44
CA SER A 217 -3.40 1.90 14.26
C SER A 217 -4.03 0.51 14.07
N GLY A 218 -4.43 -0.13 15.17
CA GLY A 218 -5.05 -1.45 15.10
C GLY A 218 -4.12 -2.62 14.80
N CYS A 219 -2.79 -2.41 14.75
CA CYS A 219 -1.82 -3.49 14.67
C CYS A 219 -1.66 -4.20 16.03
N LEU A 220 -2.66 -4.96 16.43
CA LEU A 220 -2.82 -5.45 17.80
C LEU A 220 -1.65 -6.33 18.29
N ASN A 221 -0.94 -7.02 17.40
CA ASN A 221 0.17 -7.91 17.71
C ASN A 221 1.56 -7.26 17.56
N LEU A 222 1.62 -5.94 17.29
CA LEU A 222 2.87 -5.26 17.01
C LEU A 222 3.76 -5.14 18.25
N GLY A 223 4.95 -5.75 18.20
CA GLY A 223 6.06 -5.41 19.08
C GLY A 223 6.63 -4.05 18.71
N MET A 224 6.48 -3.05 19.58
CA MET A 224 6.97 -1.71 19.29
C MET A 224 8.49 -1.65 19.36
N ASN A 225 9.08 -0.83 18.49
CA ASN A 225 10.51 -0.56 18.40
C ASN A 225 10.72 0.96 18.45
N GLU A 226 11.47 1.43 19.45
CA GLU A 226 11.78 2.85 19.63
C GLU A 226 12.49 3.48 18.42
N ALA A 227 13.17 2.69 17.60
CA ALA A 227 13.93 3.12 16.45
C ALA A 227 13.17 3.04 15.11
N ILE A 228 11.84 2.94 15.11
CA ILE A 228 11.01 2.91 13.87
C ILE A 228 11.27 4.13 12.99
N PHE A 229 11.36 5.31 13.59
CA PHE A 229 11.54 6.59 12.88
C PHE A 229 12.99 7.03 12.76
N SER A 230 13.91 6.47 13.54
CA SER A 230 15.33 6.81 13.47
C SER A 230 16.20 5.72 14.06
N ALA A 231 17.05 5.12 13.24
CA ALA A 231 18.02 4.13 13.69
C ALA A 231 19.07 4.74 14.65
N THR A 232 19.34 6.04 14.55
CA THR A 232 20.36 6.75 15.32
C THR A 232 19.83 7.43 16.58
N LYS A 233 18.49 7.46 16.77
CA LYS A 233 17.82 8.21 17.83
C LYS A 233 18.22 9.70 17.89
N ASP A 234 18.71 10.27 16.78
CA ASP A 234 19.03 11.66 16.71
C ASP A 234 17.74 12.48 16.45
N TYR A 235 17.12 12.90 17.53
CA TYR A 235 15.85 13.60 17.54
C TYR A 235 15.87 14.94 16.81
N LYS A 236 17.05 15.55 16.59
CA LYS A 236 17.17 16.84 15.90
C LYS A 236 17.29 16.70 14.39
N GLN A 237 17.79 15.56 13.89
CA GLN A 237 18.06 15.38 12.47
C GLN A 237 16.95 14.67 11.69
N ARG A 238 16.07 13.94 12.36
CA ARG A 238 15.06 13.10 11.70
C ARG A 238 14.05 13.87 10.86
N PHE A 239 13.65 15.05 11.34
CA PHE A 239 12.69 15.90 10.65
C PHE A 239 13.29 17.29 10.32
N PRO A 240 14.46 17.34 9.65
CA PRO A 240 15.09 18.61 9.34
C PRO A 240 14.22 19.39 8.35
N ASN A 241 13.88 20.63 8.68
CA ASN A 241 13.25 21.56 7.77
C ASN A 241 11.84 21.22 7.24
N THR A 242 11.00 20.53 8.01
CA THR A 242 9.60 20.43 7.59
C THR A 242 8.90 21.76 7.85
N TYR A 243 8.57 22.49 6.79
CA TYR A 243 7.65 23.63 6.86
C TYR A 243 6.18 23.21 6.99
N LYS A 244 5.93 21.89 6.92
CA LYS A 244 4.61 21.27 7.05
C LYS A 244 4.48 20.67 8.45
N LYS A 245 3.30 20.84 9.06
CA LYS A 245 2.96 20.25 10.34
C LYS A 245 2.99 18.73 10.27
N MET A 246 3.66 18.09 11.24
CA MET A 246 3.67 16.63 11.36
C MET A 246 2.34 16.11 11.90
N ASP A 247 1.82 15.02 11.34
CA ASP A 247 0.58 14.38 11.80
C ASP A 247 0.84 12.94 12.27
N PHE A 248 0.79 12.75 13.58
CA PHE A 248 0.90 11.46 14.25
C PHE A 248 -0.39 11.03 14.93
N ARG A 249 -1.53 11.70 14.64
CA ARG A 249 -2.80 11.35 15.28
C ARG A 249 -3.10 9.86 15.10
N GLU A 250 -3.37 9.18 16.22
CA GLU A 250 -3.74 7.77 16.26
C GLU A 250 -2.68 6.84 15.60
N CYS A 251 -1.42 7.28 15.42
CA CYS A 251 -0.40 6.55 14.64
C CYS A 251 -0.20 5.11 15.13
N PHE A 252 -0.18 4.90 16.45
CA PHE A 252 -0.04 3.60 17.12
C PHE A 252 -1.26 3.22 17.97
N LYS A 253 -2.41 3.84 17.75
CA LYS A 253 -3.61 3.57 18.56
C LYS A 253 -3.97 2.08 18.55
N GLY A 254 -4.00 1.46 19.74
CA GLY A 254 -4.26 0.04 19.90
C GLY A 254 -3.13 -0.90 19.45
N ALA A 255 -1.98 -0.37 19.03
CA ALA A 255 -0.87 -1.21 18.61
C ALA A 255 -0.29 -1.99 19.81
N GLY A 256 0.05 -3.29 19.58
CA GLY A 256 0.64 -4.16 20.58
C GLY A 256 -0.28 -4.53 21.75
N SER A 257 -1.59 -4.23 21.67
CA SER A 257 -2.50 -4.45 22.79
C SER A 257 -2.94 -5.91 22.99
N ALA A 258 -2.74 -6.80 22.01
CA ALA A 258 -3.23 -8.18 22.07
C ALA A 258 -2.41 -9.09 22.97
N THR A 259 -1.09 -8.86 23.15
CA THR A 259 -0.24 -9.72 23.97
C THR A 259 0.87 -8.95 24.68
N ALA A 260 1.12 -9.28 25.96
CA ALA A 260 2.26 -8.76 26.72
C ALA A 260 3.63 -9.23 26.18
N ALA A 261 3.67 -10.39 25.52
CA ALA A 261 4.92 -10.99 25.05
C ALA A 261 5.61 -10.21 23.91
N LEU A 262 4.89 -9.30 23.25
CA LEU A 262 5.42 -8.46 22.18
C LEU A 262 5.70 -7.03 22.64
N ALA A 263 5.69 -6.77 23.96
CA ALA A 263 6.06 -5.49 24.48
C ALA A 263 7.50 -5.13 24.07
N GLY A 264 7.68 -3.90 23.70
CA GLY A 264 8.96 -3.26 23.40
C GLY A 264 8.92 -1.86 23.99
N SER A 265 9.60 -0.92 23.33
CA SER A 265 9.50 0.50 23.71
C SER A 265 8.80 1.29 22.61
N ALA A 266 7.86 2.14 22.99
CA ALA A 266 7.26 3.10 22.06
C ALA A 266 8.34 4.07 21.55
N PRO A 267 8.30 4.48 20.26
CA PRO A 267 9.19 5.53 19.78
C PRO A 267 8.85 6.85 20.52
N GLU A 268 9.86 7.43 21.14
CA GLU A 268 9.70 8.64 22.00
C GLU A 268 9.51 9.90 21.15
N LEU A 269 8.43 9.92 20.35
CA LEU A 269 8.14 11.01 19.42
C LEU A 269 7.98 12.36 20.11
N TRP A 270 7.59 12.37 21.39
CA TRP A 270 7.47 13.59 22.20
C TRP A 270 8.79 14.29 22.51
N ASN A 271 9.92 13.62 22.29
CA ASN A 271 11.24 14.18 22.47
C ASN A 271 11.82 14.81 21.20
N TYR A 272 11.14 14.66 20.03
CA TYR A 272 11.66 15.23 18.77
C TYR A 272 11.37 16.72 18.65
N ASP A 273 12.31 17.45 18.06
CA ASP A 273 12.10 18.82 17.63
C ASP A 273 11.42 18.86 16.26
N PHE A 274 10.17 19.30 16.22
CA PHE A 274 9.38 19.44 15.00
C PHE A 274 9.45 20.86 14.42
N GLY A 275 10.29 21.74 14.97
CA GLY A 275 10.46 23.11 14.52
C GLY A 275 9.17 23.95 14.61
N ARG A 276 9.11 25.04 13.83
CA ARG A 276 7.99 26.01 13.88
C ARG A 276 6.66 25.45 13.40
N ALA A 277 6.64 24.48 12.50
CA ALA A 277 5.41 23.91 11.97
C ALA A 277 4.67 23.05 13.00
N GLY A 278 5.41 22.52 14.01
CA GLY A 278 4.84 21.73 15.09
C GLY A 278 4.28 20.38 14.64
N TYR A 279 3.42 19.79 15.48
CA TYR A 279 2.86 18.46 15.26
C TYR A 279 1.41 18.37 15.75
N SER A 280 0.75 17.27 15.37
CA SER A 280 -0.52 16.77 15.94
C SER A 280 -0.33 15.34 16.41
N SER A 281 -0.66 15.04 17.68
CA SER A 281 -0.38 13.77 18.34
C SER A 281 -1.60 13.12 19.00
N THR A 282 -2.79 13.71 18.85
CA THR A 282 -4.00 13.23 19.53
C THR A 282 -4.15 11.71 19.40
N ASP A 283 -4.27 11.02 20.53
CA ASP A 283 -4.44 9.57 20.60
C ASP A 283 -3.33 8.73 19.93
N CYS A 284 -2.14 9.29 19.69
CA CYS A 284 -1.05 8.59 19.00
C CYS A 284 -0.77 7.22 19.60
N PHE A 285 -0.73 7.13 20.94
CA PHE A 285 -0.50 5.91 21.70
C PHE A 285 -1.70 5.49 22.56
N ALA A 286 -2.92 5.94 22.21
CA ALA A 286 -4.10 5.52 22.97
C ALA A 286 -4.33 4.01 22.82
N ASN A 287 -4.69 3.35 23.94
CA ASN A 287 -4.96 1.91 23.99
C ASN A 287 -3.80 1.01 23.55
N VAL A 288 -2.56 1.47 23.62
CA VAL A 288 -1.39 0.61 23.45
C VAL A 288 -1.20 -0.31 24.65
N SER A 289 -0.35 -1.32 24.51
CA SER A 289 -0.03 -2.25 25.61
C SER A 289 0.55 -1.51 26.83
N SER A 290 -0.01 -1.73 28.01
CA SER A 290 0.55 -1.25 29.28
C SER A 290 1.88 -1.94 29.67
N TYR A 291 2.25 -3.01 28.95
CA TYR A 291 3.53 -3.73 29.12
C TYR A 291 4.68 -3.13 28.32
N LEU A 292 4.48 -2.00 27.61
CA LEU A 292 5.61 -1.28 27.01
C LEU A 292 6.59 -0.83 28.07
N ASN A 293 7.89 -1.00 27.81
CA ASN A 293 8.95 -0.67 28.76
C ASN A 293 8.92 0.81 29.20
N ASN A 294 8.44 1.68 28.32
CA ASN A 294 8.32 3.13 28.56
C ASN A 294 6.87 3.64 28.62
N TYR A 295 5.90 2.76 28.92
CA TYR A 295 4.48 3.11 28.96
C TYR A 295 4.18 4.28 29.92
N SER A 296 4.77 4.26 31.12
CA SER A 296 4.55 5.25 32.18
C SER A 296 5.08 6.65 31.86
N ILE A 297 5.94 6.79 30.84
CA ILE A 297 6.47 8.11 30.44
C ILE A 297 5.83 8.67 29.17
N ILE A 298 4.88 7.96 28.57
CA ILE A 298 4.12 8.48 27.41
C ILE A 298 3.23 9.64 27.90
N PRO A 299 3.40 10.87 27.37
CA PRO A 299 2.59 12.02 27.81
C PRO A 299 1.11 11.85 27.47
N SER A 300 0.23 12.44 28.29
CA SER A 300 -1.23 12.42 28.07
C SER A 300 -1.63 13.04 26.72
N ALA A 301 -0.96 14.09 26.29
CA ALA A 301 -1.15 14.72 24.97
C ALA A 301 -0.89 13.79 23.78
N TRP A 302 -0.17 12.66 24.01
CA TRP A 302 0.12 11.61 23.04
C TRP A 302 -0.77 10.37 23.24
N GLY A 303 -1.74 10.44 24.17
CA GLY A 303 -2.63 9.33 24.51
C GLY A 303 -2.06 8.36 25.55
N GLY A 304 -1.01 8.77 26.28
CA GLY A 304 -0.43 8.03 27.39
C GLY A 304 -1.08 8.34 28.75
N VAL A 305 -0.42 7.91 29.81
CA VAL A 305 -0.86 8.03 31.20
C VAL A 305 -0.16 9.14 32.00
N LYS A 306 0.95 9.66 31.47
CA LYS A 306 1.72 10.71 32.12
C LYS A 306 1.05 12.06 31.88
N GLU A 307 0.68 12.76 32.95
CA GLU A 307 0.21 14.16 32.94
C GLU A 307 1.37 15.16 32.79
#